data_9acaf2d2645185356d6ed4fdfc4d3d4f
#
_entry.id   9acaf2d2645185356d6ed4fdfc4d3d4f
#
_cell.length_a   1.000
_cell.length_b   1.000
_cell.length_c   1.000
_cell.angle_alpha   90.00
_cell.angle_beta   90.00
_cell.angle_gamma   90.00
#
_symmetry.space_group_name_H-M   'P 1'
#
loop_
_entity.id
_entity.type
_entity.pdbx_description
1 polymer ?
#
loop_
_entity_poly.entity_id
_entity_poly.type
_entity_poly.pdbx_seq_one_letter_code
_entity_poly.pdbx_strand_id
1 'polypeptide(L)'
;MEEHSIYEQIAARTGGSVYIGVVGPVRTGKSTFVKRLMEQLVLPNIEDPYRRERAQDELPQAASGRTIMTAEPKFVPEQAVEIQPDGKTTLSVRLIDTVGYLIPGAVGADEDGKPRMVTTPWFPEEIPMTEAAELGTKKVMEEHSTIGILVTTDGTITDIPRADYVDAERRAIADMRAAGKPFLVLVNSAQPSGEAAQTVCRRVREEDGAFIPDRAVLFGKENAELSVLLTQELGIAPEKQEWRAER
;
A
#
# COMPACT_ATOMS: atom_id res chain seq x y z
N MET A 1 -32.56 -3.89 -14.99
CA MET A 1 -31.71 -3.23 -14.00
C MET A 1 -30.40 -2.99 -14.71
N GLU A 2 -30.05 -1.75 -14.97
CA GLU A 2 -28.73 -1.44 -15.53
C GLU A 2 -27.69 -1.89 -14.52
N GLU A 3 -26.82 -2.82 -14.90
CA GLU A 3 -25.64 -3.17 -14.12
C GLU A 3 -24.73 -1.95 -14.16
N HIS A 4 -24.75 -1.15 -13.09
CA HIS A 4 -23.77 -0.10 -12.93
C HIS A 4 -22.38 -0.73 -12.88
N SER A 5 -21.45 -0.18 -13.67
CA SER A 5 -20.06 -0.61 -13.65
C SER A 5 -19.53 -0.46 -12.23
N ILE A 6 -18.58 -1.31 -11.83
CA ILE A 6 -17.99 -1.23 -10.50
C ILE A 6 -17.30 0.12 -10.30
N TYR A 7 -16.77 0.72 -11.35
CA TYR A 7 -16.17 2.06 -11.30
C TYR A 7 -17.20 3.15 -11.01
N GLU A 8 -18.42 3.04 -11.57
CA GLU A 8 -19.53 3.93 -11.24
C GLU A 8 -19.90 3.82 -9.76
N GLN A 9 -19.92 2.61 -9.21
CA GLN A 9 -20.18 2.38 -7.79
C GLN A 9 -19.07 2.97 -6.90
N ILE A 10 -17.81 2.83 -7.28
CA ILE A 10 -16.67 3.45 -6.59
C ILE A 10 -16.79 4.97 -6.66
N ALA A 11 -17.01 5.53 -7.85
CA ALA A 11 -17.16 6.96 -8.05
C ALA A 11 -18.32 7.52 -7.21
N ALA A 12 -19.46 6.85 -7.16
CA ALA A 12 -20.61 7.26 -6.35
C ALA A 12 -20.30 7.28 -4.84
N ARG A 13 -19.53 6.31 -4.34
CA ARG A 13 -19.17 6.21 -2.91
C ARG A 13 -18.06 7.18 -2.48
N THR A 14 -17.12 7.49 -3.37
CA THR A 14 -15.93 8.30 -3.07
C THR A 14 -16.01 9.73 -3.60
N GLY A 15 -17.11 10.10 -4.28
CA GLY A 15 -17.21 11.35 -5.01
C GLY A 15 -16.19 11.44 -6.16
N GLY A 16 -15.79 10.31 -6.73
CA GLY A 16 -14.79 10.20 -7.79
C GLY A 16 -13.33 10.26 -7.30
N SER A 17 -13.08 10.46 -6.01
CA SER A 17 -11.72 10.56 -5.46
C SER A 17 -11.30 9.24 -4.80
N VAL A 18 -10.29 8.58 -5.37
CA VAL A 18 -9.76 7.29 -4.89
C VAL A 18 -8.34 7.50 -4.37
N TYR A 19 -8.23 7.84 -3.10
CA TYR A 19 -6.95 8.08 -2.43
C TYR A 19 -6.60 6.87 -1.57
N ILE A 20 -5.56 6.13 -1.99
CA ILE A 20 -5.18 4.85 -1.41
C ILE A 20 -4.01 5.03 -0.45
N GLY A 21 -4.26 4.92 0.85
CA GLY A 21 -3.20 4.89 1.87
C GLY A 21 -2.58 3.49 1.96
N VAL A 22 -1.28 3.39 1.67
CA VAL A 22 -0.54 2.12 1.77
C VAL A 22 0.27 2.10 3.06
N VAL A 23 -0.15 1.28 4.00
CA VAL A 23 0.36 1.25 5.38
C VAL A 23 0.86 -0.14 5.76
N GLY A 24 1.41 -0.28 6.96
CA GLY A 24 1.87 -1.57 7.51
C GLY A 24 3.30 -1.49 8.03
N PRO A 25 3.86 -2.60 8.55
CA PRO A 25 5.22 -2.63 9.07
C PRO A 25 6.25 -2.22 8.03
N VAL A 26 7.38 -1.68 8.47
CA VAL A 26 8.51 -1.38 7.58
C VAL A 26 9.01 -2.65 6.89
N ARG A 27 9.61 -2.53 5.69
CA ARG A 27 10.20 -3.65 4.93
C ARG A 27 9.22 -4.72 4.43
N THR A 28 7.92 -4.45 4.43
CA THR A 28 6.91 -5.36 3.89
C THR A 28 6.66 -5.22 2.39
N GLY A 29 7.32 -4.25 1.72
CA GLY A 29 7.19 -4.04 0.27
C GLY A 29 6.15 -2.99 -0.12
N LYS A 30 5.72 -2.10 0.78
CA LYS A 30 4.76 -1.02 0.50
C LYS A 30 5.11 -0.20 -0.74
N SER A 31 6.31 0.37 -0.78
CA SER A 31 6.76 1.19 -1.92
C SER A 31 6.82 0.40 -3.23
N THR A 32 7.16 -0.90 -3.16
CA THR A 32 7.11 -1.80 -4.32
C THR A 32 5.68 -2.00 -4.79
N PHE A 33 4.75 -2.19 -3.86
CA PHE A 33 3.32 -2.29 -4.17
C PHE A 33 2.81 -0.99 -4.81
N VAL A 34 3.09 0.18 -4.23
CA VAL A 34 2.71 1.49 -4.79
C VAL A 34 3.21 1.63 -6.21
N LYS A 35 4.51 1.35 -6.43
CA LYS A 35 5.10 1.40 -7.77
C LYS A 35 4.37 0.50 -8.76
N ARG A 36 4.13 -0.77 -8.41
CA ARG A 36 3.46 -1.74 -9.29
C ARG A 36 2.02 -1.36 -9.59
N LEU A 37 1.28 -0.89 -8.59
CA LEU A 37 -0.09 -0.43 -8.79
C LEU A 37 -0.14 0.77 -9.74
N MET A 38 0.78 1.72 -9.58
CA MET A 38 0.92 2.84 -10.51
C MET A 38 1.24 2.37 -11.94
N GLU A 39 2.25 1.50 -12.11
CA GLU A 39 2.68 1.01 -13.42
C GLU A 39 1.60 0.19 -14.14
N GLN A 40 0.83 -0.61 -13.40
CA GLN A 40 -0.13 -1.54 -14.00
C GLN A 40 -1.54 -0.98 -14.16
N LEU A 41 -1.96 -0.10 -13.27
CA LEU A 41 -3.34 0.39 -13.25
C LEU A 41 -3.45 1.88 -13.55
N VAL A 42 -2.61 2.72 -12.96
CA VAL A 42 -2.81 4.17 -13.03
C VAL A 42 -2.20 4.75 -14.31
N LEU A 43 -0.90 4.53 -14.54
CA LEU A 43 -0.19 5.09 -15.70
C LEU A 43 -0.80 4.72 -17.05
N PRO A 44 -1.22 3.45 -17.30
CA PRO A 44 -1.82 3.10 -18.58
C PRO A 44 -3.15 3.81 -18.88
N ASN A 45 -3.86 4.25 -17.84
CA ASN A 45 -5.16 4.88 -17.93
C ASN A 45 -5.11 6.43 -17.83
N ILE A 46 -3.92 7.05 -17.81
CA ILE A 46 -3.75 8.48 -17.92
C ILE A 46 -3.73 8.85 -19.41
N GLU A 47 -4.72 9.61 -19.86
CA GLU A 47 -4.82 10.01 -21.27
C GLU A 47 -3.73 11.00 -21.69
N ASP A 48 -3.43 12.01 -20.85
CA ASP A 48 -2.44 13.05 -21.12
C ASP A 48 -1.01 12.50 -21.01
N PRO A 49 -0.22 12.48 -22.11
CA PRO A 49 1.15 11.97 -22.11
C PRO A 49 2.09 12.70 -21.15
N TYR A 50 1.95 14.02 -20.99
CA TYR A 50 2.80 14.81 -20.10
C TYR A 50 2.50 14.51 -18.62
N ARG A 51 1.21 14.36 -18.28
CA ARG A 51 0.82 13.94 -16.93
C ARG A 51 1.27 12.52 -16.62
N ARG A 52 1.24 11.63 -17.61
CA ARG A 52 1.73 10.23 -17.48
C ARG A 52 3.23 10.21 -17.22
N GLU A 53 4.03 10.93 -18.01
CA GLU A 53 5.48 11.03 -17.86
C GLU A 53 5.84 11.57 -16.47
N ARG A 54 5.20 12.68 -16.06
CA ARG A 54 5.40 13.25 -14.72
C ARG A 54 5.07 12.25 -13.61
N ALA A 55 3.92 11.57 -13.69
CA ALA A 55 3.53 10.56 -12.71
C ALA A 55 4.49 9.37 -12.67
N GLN A 56 5.12 9.02 -13.80
CA GLN A 56 6.14 8.00 -13.89
C GLN A 56 7.43 8.42 -13.18
N ASP A 57 7.85 9.66 -13.31
CA ASP A 57 9.05 10.19 -12.64
C ASP A 57 8.88 10.27 -11.12
N GLU A 58 7.66 10.41 -10.64
CA GLU A 58 7.31 10.47 -9.21
C GLU A 58 7.22 9.09 -8.54
N LEU A 59 7.38 7.99 -9.27
CA LEU A 59 7.31 6.64 -8.71
C LEU A 59 8.33 6.42 -7.59
N PRO A 60 7.99 5.63 -6.54
CA PRO A 60 8.93 5.25 -5.53
C PRO A 60 10.09 4.46 -6.12
N GLN A 61 11.31 4.85 -5.77
CA GLN A 61 12.48 4.02 -6.08
C GLN A 61 12.54 2.86 -5.09
N ALA A 62 12.75 1.65 -5.60
CA ALA A 62 12.95 0.49 -4.74
C ALA A 62 14.24 0.68 -3.94
N ALA A 63 14.10 1.00 -2.65
CA ALA A 63 15.24 1.11 -1.76
C ALA A 63 15.82 -0.27 -1.49
N SER A 64 16.98 -0.56 -2.05
CA SER A 64 17.75 -1.78 -1.75
C SER A 64 18.45 -1.71 -0.37
N GLY A 65 18.41 -0.55 0.28
CA GLY A 65 19.05 -0.32 1.58
C GLY A 65 18.22 -0.77 2.77
N ARG A 66 18.89 -1.08 3.88
CA ARG A 66 18.24 -1.44 5.16
C ARG A 66 17.81 -0.21 5.97
N THR A 67 18.28 0.98 5.63
CA THR A 67 18.09 2.21 6.41
C THR A 67 16.81 2.93 6.04
N ILE A 68 16.03 3.32 7.04
CA ILE A 68 14.88 4.19 6.88
C ILE A 68 15.37 5.63 6.76
N MET A 69 15.08 6.30 5.63
CA MET A 69 15.62 7.61 5.30
C MET A 69 14.74 8.77 5.74
N THR A 70 13.43 8.59 5.78
CA THR A 70 12.44 9.64 6.09
C THR A 70 11.31 9.11 6.97
N ALA A 71 10.68 10.00 7.73
CA ALA A 71 9.45 9.73 8.47
C ALA A 71 8.20 10.21 7.72
N GLU A 72 8.37 10.98 6.65
CA GLU A 72 7.27 11.62 5.93
C GLU A 72 6.63 10.67 4.91
N PRO A 73 5.28 10.64 4.84
CA PRO A 73 4.56 9.97 3.78
C PRO A 73 4.83 10.61 2.41
N LYS A 74 4.88 9.79 1.37
CA LYS A 74 5.05 10.25 -0.01
C LYS A 74 3.74 10.09 -0.78
N PHE A 75 3.23 11.18 -1.35
CA PHE A 75 2.12 11.16 -2.28
C PHE A 75 2.60 10.78 -3.68
N VAL A 76 1.92 9.83 -4.33
CA VAL A 76 2.31 9.25 -5.63
C VAL A 76 1.08 9.13 -6.54
N PRO A 77 0.94 9.93 -7.56
CA PRO A 77 1.70 11.15 -7.78
C PRO A 77 1.39 12.24 -6.74
N GLU A 78 2.21 13.28 -6.65
CA GLU A 78 2.01 14.39 -5.72
C GLU A 78 0.64 15.04 -5.89
N GLN A 79 0.22 15.25 -7.13
CA GLN A 79 -1.13 15.67 -7.48
C GLN A 79 -1.91 14.48 -8.04
N ALA A 80 -3.15 14.30 -7.55
CA ALA A 80 -4.03 13.25 -8.06
C ALA A 80 -4.21 13.33 -9.58
N VAL A 81 -4.23 12.19 -10.24
CA VAL A 81 -4.43 12.08 -11.68
C VAL A 81 -5.78 11.48 -12.00
N GLU A 82 -6.40 12.02 -13.06
CA GLU A 82 -7.63 11.46 -13.59
C GLU A 82 -7.33 10.26 -14.49
N ILE A 83 -8.04 9.18 -14.26
CA ILE A 83 -8.00 7.97 -15.07
C ILE A 83 -9.42 7.58 -15.50
N GLN A 84 -9.53 6.88 -16.61
CA GLN A 84 -10.80 6.34 -17.12
C GLN A 84 -10.63 4.82 -17.35
N PRO A 85 -10.73 3.99 -16.30
CA PRO A 85 -10.44 2.56 -16.40
C PRO A 85 -11.39 1.79 -17.33
N ASP A 86 -12.63 2.27 -17.48
CA ASP A 86 -13.66 1.69 -18.35
C ASP A 86 -14.02 2.59 -19.55
N GLY A 87 -13.24 3.64 -19.79
CA GLY A 87 -13.48 4.62 -20.85
C GLY A 87 -14.72 5.49 -20.66
N LYS A 88 -15.38 5.44 -19.51
CA LYS A 88 -16.61 6.19 -19.18
C LYS A 88 -16.53 6.89 -17.83
N THR A 89 -16.10 6.18 -16.80
CA THR A 89 -16.07 6.68 -15.43
C THR A 89 -14.73 7.34 -15.14
N THR A 90 -14.74 8.62 -14.82
CA THR A 90 -13.54 9.35 -14.41
C THR A 90 -13.31 9.19 -12.92
N LEU A 91 -12.11 8.75 -12.54
CA LEU A 91 -11.64 8.62 -11.17
C LEU A 91 -10.39 9.48 -10.97
N SER A 92 -10.35 10.25 -9.89
CA SER A 92 -9.17 10.99 -9.46
C SER A 92 -8.38 10.12 -8.48
N VAL A 93 -7.22 9.63 -8.91
CA VAL A 93 -6.44 8.62 -8.17
C VAL A 93 -5.14 9.19 -7.63
N ARG A 94 -4.82 8.85 -6.40
CA ARG A 94 -3.54 9.11 -5.75
C ARG A 94 -3.23 8.02 -4.74
N LEU A 95 -2.00 7.53 -4.76
CA LEU A 95 -1.49 6.61 -3.74
C LEU A 95 -0.67 7.39 -2.72
N ILE A 96 -0.61 6.88 -1.50
CA ILE A 96 0.16 7.50 -0.43
C ILE A 96 1.01 6.41 0.20
N ASP A 97 2.31 6.47 -0.08
CA ASP A 97 3.31 5.55 0.47
C ASP A 97 3.75 6.03 1.84
N THR A 98 3.54 5.22 2.87
CA THR A 98 3.93 5.56 4.24
C THR A 98 5.21 4.83 4.65
N VAL A 99 5.95 5.41 5.59
CA VAL A 99 7.08 4.71 6.22
C VAL A 99 6.58 3.45 6.91
N GLY A 100 5.53 3.59 7.69
CA GLY A 100 4.88 2.49 8.40
C GLY A 100 5.41 2.29 9.82
N TYR A 101 5.02 1.17 10.41
CA TYR A 101 5.32 0.81 11.79
C TYR A 101 6.68 0.15 11.89
N LEU A 102 7.52 0.65 12.79
CA LEU A 102 8.85 0.09 13.00
C LEU A 102 8.78 -1.27 13.70
N ILE A 103 9.72 -2.13 13.33
CA ILE A 103 9.87 -3.49 13.85
C ILE A 103 11.25 -3.65 14.49
N PRO A 104 11.45 -4.61 15.41
CA PRO A 104 12.76 -4.97 15.92
C PRO A 104 13.74 -5.26 14.77
N GLY A 105 14.97 -4.78 14.87
CA GLY A 105 16.01 -4.96 13.84
C GLY A 105 15.88 -4.07 12.61
N ALA A 106 14.90 -3.14 12.55
CA ALA A 106 14.85 -2.12 11.51
C ALA A 106 15.97 -1.10 11.72
N VAL A 107 16.85 -0.95 10.71
CA VAL A 107 17.97 -0.02 10.77
C VAL A 107 17.51 1.39 10.44
N GLY A 108 17.99 2.40 11.18
CA GLY A 108 17.73 3.82 10.94
C GLY A 108 16.71 4.46 11.89
N ALA A 109 16.20 3.67 12.86
CA ALA A 109 15.43 4.21 13.98
C ALA A 109 16.30 4.83 15.07
N ASP A 110 17.53 4.30 15.21
CA ASP A 110 18.51 4.74 16.18
C ASP A 110 19.75 5.32 15.48
N GLU A 111 20.38 6.28 16.14
CA GLU A 111 21.64 6.90 15.77
C GLU A 111 22.54 6.93 17.01
N ASP A 112 23.75 6.34 16.92
CA ASP A 112 24.69 6.21 18.04
C ASP A 112 24.08 5.60 19.34
N GLY A 113 23.19 4.62 19.17
CA GLY A 113 22.54 3.94 20.31
C GLY A 113 21.46 4.75 21.02
N LYS A 114 21.02 5.86 20.43
CA LYS A 114 19.90 6.68 20.92
C LYS A 114 18.81 6.75 19.84
N PRO A 115 17.54 6.94 20.21
CA PRO A 115 16.47 7.19 19.25
C PRO A 115 16.83 8.35 18.33
N ARG A 116 16.77 8.13 17.02
CA ARG A 116 16.96 9.19 16.03
C ARG A 116 15.80 10.18 16.15
N MET A 117 16.13 11.45 16.38
CA MET A 117 15.15 12.52 16.46
C MET A 117 14.91 13.12 15.07
N VAL A 118 13.67 13.48 14.78
CA VAL A 118 13.26 14.08 13.50
C VAL A 118 12.26 15.20 13.71
N THR A 119 12.32 16.20 12.84
CA THR A 119 11.30 17.26 12.76
C THR A 119 10.12 16.74 11.93
N THR A 120 8.90 17.14 12.28
CA THR A 120 7.68 16.84 11.54
C THR A 120 6.81 18.08 11.40
N PRO A 121 5.94 18.17 10.38
CA PRO A 121 5.02 19.28 10.24
C PRO A 121 3.97 19.38 11.37
N TRP A 122 3.84 18.33 12.17
CA TRP A 122 2.76 18.20 13.17
C TRP A 122 3.17 18.59 14.58
N PHE A 123 4.49 18.67 14.85
CA PHE A 123 5.02 19.06 16.14
C PHE A 123 6.09 20.14 15.99
N PRO A 124 6.09 21.15 16.90
CA PRO A 124 7.13 22.18 16.90
C PRO A 124 8.48 21.67 17.39
N GLU A 125 8.51 20.56 18.12
CA GLU A 125 9.69 19.95 18.69
C GLU A 125 10.06 18.68 17.92
N GLU A 126 11.34 18.30 17.99
CA GLU A 126 11.79 17.02 17.45
C GLU A 126 11.21 15.86 18.25
N ILE A 127 10.76 14.83 17.56
CA ILE A 127 10.24 13.60 18.15
C ILE A 127 11.02 12.38 17.64
N PRO A 128 10.98 11.24 18.36
CA PRO A 128 11.60 10.02 17.87
C PRO A 128 11.09 9.62 16.48
N MET A 129 12.01 9.16 15.62
CA MET A 129 11.69 8.67 14.25
C MET A 129 10.59 7.63 14.24
N THR A 130 10.55 6.75 15.26
CA THR A 130 9.53 5.73 15.44
C THR A 130 8.14 6.34 15.59
N GLU A 131 8.03 7.33 16.47
CA GLU A 131 6.78 8.04 16.74
C GLU A 131 6.35 8.86 15.53
N ALA A 132 7.28 9.55 14.88
CA ALA A 132 7.01 10.32 13.66
C ALA A 132 6.46 9.44 12.53
N ALA A 133 7.02 8.26 12.32
CA ALA A 133 6.60 7.33 11.28
C ALA A 133 5.20 6.76 11.55
N GLU A 134 4.89 6.40 12.80
CA GLU A 134 3.57 5.90 13.18
C GLU A 134 2.52 7.00 13.09
N LEU A 135 2.83 8.20 13.59
CA LEU A 135 1.91 9.35 13.50
C LEU A 135 1.63 9.74 12.04
N GLY A 136 2.66 9.82 11.20
CA GLY A 136 2.49 10.11 9.78
C GLY A 136 1.61 9.08 9.08
N THR A 137 1.79 7.80 9.41
CA THR A 137 0.96 6.69 8.89
C THR A 137 -0.50 6.84 9.33
N LYS A 138 -0.74 7.15 10.60
CA LYS A 138 -2.09 7.36 11.15
C LYS A 138 -2.79 8.55 10.49
N LYS A 139 -2.10 9.68 10.36
CA LYS A 139 -2.64 10.88 9.69
C LYS A 139 -2.98 10.62 8.22
N VAL A 140 -2.17 9.84 7.50
CA VAL A 140 -2.49 9.43 6.14
C VAL A 140 -3.83 8.70 6.10
N MET A 141 -4.06 7.78 7.02
CA MET A 141 -5.33 7.05 7.05
C MET A 141 -6.51 7.93 7.47
N GLU A 142 -6.35 8.78 8.47
CA GLU A 142 -7.44 9.60 8.99
C GLU A 142 -7.80 10.76 8.05
N GLU A 143 -6.81 11.46 7.49
CA GLU A 143 -7.01 12.76 6.83
C GLU A 143 -6.91 12.68 5.30
N HIS A 144 -6.10 11.76 4.75
CA HIS A 144 -5.71 11.81 3.34
C HIS A 144 -6.20 10.62 2.49
N SER A 145 -6.63 9.53 3.10
CA SER A 145 -7.05 8.33 2.37
C SER A 145 -8.58 8.18 2.31
N THR A 146 -9.09 7.63 1.21
CA THR A 146 -10.48 7.16 1.12
C THR A 146 -10.58 5.67 1.40
N ILE A 147 -9.51 4.93 1.11
CA ILE A 147 -9.36 3.49 1.37
C ILE A 147 -7.94 3.18 1.83
N GLY A 148 -7.77 2.16 2.64
CA GLY A 148 -6.48 1.67 3.12
C GLY A 148 -6.08 0.33 2.54
N ILE A 149 -4.78 0.16 2.32
CA ILE A 149 -4.17 -1.14 2.01
C ILE A 149 -3.04 -1.36 3.02
N LEU A 150 -3.23 -2.35 3.89
CA LEU A 150 -2.18 -2.76 4.81
C LEU A 150 -1.36 -3.87 4.15
N VAL A 151 -0.06 -3.61 3.97
CA VAL A 151 0.88 -4.61 3.44
C VAL A 151 1.68 -5.20 4.59
N THR A 152 1.56 -6.52 4.78
CA THR A 152 2.38 -7.32 5.70
C THR A 152 3.16 -8.39 4.95
N THR A 153 3.82 -9.30 5.65
CA THR A 153 4.63 -10.38 5.04
C THR A 153 4.62 -11.64 5.90
N ASP A 154 4.86 -12.78 5.28
CA ASP A 154 5.13 -14.04 5.95
C ASP A 154 6.60 -14.20 6.40
N GLY A 155 7.44 -13.18 6.15
CA GLY A 155 8.87 -13.18 6.49
C GLY A 155 9.78 -13.73 5.39
N THR A 156 9.24 -14.27 4.29
CA THR A 156 10.06 -14.92 3.24
C THR A 156 10.71 -13.95 2.25
N ILE A 157 10.31 -12.68 2.26
CA ILE A 157 10.80 -11.65 1.32
C ILE A 157 12.03 -10.89 1.83
N THR A 158 12.37 -11.07 3.10
CA THR A 158 13.51 -10.44 3.78
C THR A 158 14.22 -11.43 4.69
N ASP A 159 15.34 -11.02 5.26
CA ASP A 159 16.08 -11.74 6.30
C ASP A 159 15.55 -11.46 7.73
N ILE A 160 14.43 -10.73 7.85
CA ILE A 160 13.79 -10.44 9.14
C ILE A 160 12.75 -11.52 9.45
N PRO A 161 12.83 -12.16 10.64
CA PRO A 161 11.87 -13.20 11.03
C PRO A 161 10.42 -12.71 11.07
N ARG A 162 9.47 -13.55 10.68
CA ARG A 162 8.03 -13.23 10.74
C ARG A 162 7.58 -12.74 12.12
N ALA A 163 8.15 -13.29 13.20
CA ALA A 163 7.80 -12.90 14.57
C ALA A 163 7.97 -11.40 14.84
N ASP A 164 8.97 -10.77 14.23
CA ASP A 164 9.28 -9.35 14.45
C ASP A 164 8.24 -8.41 13.82
N TYR A 165 7.44 -8.90 12.88
CA TYR A 165 6.40 -8.13 12.22
C TYR A 165 5.07 -8.11 13.00
N VAL A 166 4.82 -9.09 13.87
CA VAL A 166 3.49 -9.36 14.45
C VAL A 166 2.94 -8.16 15.23
N ASP A 167 3.74 -7.58 16.12
CA ASP A 167 3.29 -6.49 16.97
C ASP A 167 3.04 -5.20 16.16
N ALA A 168 3.91 -4.89 15.20
CA ALA A 168 3.73 -3.75 14.32
C ALA A 168 2.50 -3.93 13.41
N GLU A 169 2.25 -5.15 12.93
CA GLU A 169 1.06 -5.50 12.15
C GLU A 169 -0.22 -5.29 12.95
N ARG A 170 -0.27 -5.77 14.21
CA ARG A 170 -1.42 -5.59 15.09
C ARG A 170 -1.71 -4.11 15.39
N ARG A 171 -0.67 -3.31 15.65
CA ARG A 171 -0.83 -1.86 15.83
C ARG A 171 -1.38 -1.21 14.57
N ALA A 172 -0.85 -1.55 13.41
CA ALA A 172 -1.33 -1.03 12.12
C ALA A 172 -2.80 -1.38 11.89
N ILE A 173 -3.23 -2.62 12.14
CA ILE A 173 -4.63 -3.05 12.02
C ILE A 173 -5.53 -2.27 12.99
N ALA A 174 -5.08 -2.09 14.23
CA ALA A 174 -5.84 -1.35 15.24
C ALA A 174 -6.05 0.12 14.83
N ASP A 175 -5.01 0.79 14.35
CA ASP A 175 -5.09 2.19 13.91
C ASP A 175 -5.96 2.33 12.64
N MET A 176 -5.89 1.39 11.69
CA MET A 176 -6.75 1.39 10.52
C MET A 176 -8.23 1.24 10.87
N ARG A 177 -8.55 0.40 11.86
CA ARG A 177 -9.91 0.28 12.39
C ARG A 177 -10.36 1.55 13.09
N ALA A 178 -9.49 2.15 13.90
CA ALA A 178 -9.79 3.39 14.60
C ALA A 178 -10.07 4.54 13.61
N ALA A 179 -9.40 4.58 12.47
CA ALA A 179 -9.67 5.54 11.40
C ALA A 179 -11.06 5.40 10.76
N GLY A 180 -11.74 4.27 10.96
CA GLY A 180 -13.11 4.03 10.50
C GLY A 180 -13.29 3.97 8.99
N LYS A 181 -12.21 3.81 8.23
CA LYS A 181 -12.22 3.74 6.76
C LYS A 181 -12.11 2.29 6.29
N PRO A 182 -12.66 1.96 5.12
CA PRO A 182 -12.49 0.62 4.56
C PRO A 182 -11.03 0.34 4.27
N PHE A 183 -10.59 -0.87 4.61
CA PHE A 183 -9.24 -1.32 4.28
C PHE A 183 -9.20 -2.82 4.04
N LEU A 184 -8.16 -3.25 3.35
CA LEU A 184 -7.83 -4.66 3.15
C LEU A 184 -6.38 -4.93 3.57
N VAL A 185 -6.07 -6.20 3.83
CA VAL A 185 -4.71 -6.64 4.18
C VAL A 185 -4.14 -7.49 3.05
N LEU A 186 -2.92 -7.15 2.62
CA LEU A 186 -2.13 -7.91 1.66
C LEU A 186 -0.94 -8.57 2.36
N VAL A 187 -0.72 -9.84 2.12
CA VAL A 187 0.45 -10.59 2.62
C VAL A 187 1.47 -10.73 1.50
N ASN A 188 2.62 -10.09 1.64
CA ASN A 188 3.73 -10.20 0.70
C ASN A 188 4.57 -11.44 1.00
N SER A 189 4.70 -12.34 0.04
CA SER A 189 5.39 -13.63 0.17
C SER A 189 6.21 -13.96 -1.07
N ALA A 190 7.36 -14.61 -0.86
CA ALA A 190 8.13 -15.21 -1.96
C ALA A 190 7.43 -16.48 -2.53
N GLN A 191 6.53 -17.07 -1.75
CA GLN A 191 5.75 -18.25 -2.12
C GLN A 191 4.28 -18.05 -1.71
N PRO A 192 3.49 -17.28 -2.46
CA PRO A 192 2.12 -16.92 -2.10
C PRO A 192 1.20 -18.11 -1.80
N SER A 193 1.36 -19.22 -2.50
CA SER A 193 0.60 -20.46 -2.28
C SER A 193 1.19 -21.34 -1.16
N GLY A 194 2.30 -20.93 -0.56
CA GLY A 194 3.01 -21.71 0.48
C GLY A 194 2.30 -21.68 1.83
N GLU A 195 2.63 -22.65 2.67
CA GLU A 195 2.03 -22.81 4.00
C GLU A 195 2.27 -21.60 4.91
N ALA A 196 3.44 -20.98 4.85
CA ALA A 196 3.78 -19.79 5.62
C ALA A 196 2.81 -18.63 5.33
N ALA A 197 2.60 -18.32 4.06
CA ALA A 197 1.69 -17.28 3.62
C ALA A 197 0.24 -17.58 4.03
N GLN A 198 -0.23 -18.81 3.82
CA GLN A 198 -1.58 -19.24 4.19
C GLN A 198 -1.80 -19.19 5.72
N THR A 199 -0.78 -19.51 6.50
CA THR A 199 -0.83 -19.42 7.96
C THR A 199 -0.99 -17.97 8.43
N VAL A 200 -0.25 -17.02 7.82
CA VAL A 200 -0.40 -15.59 8.13
C VAL A 200 -1.80 -15.09 7.72
N CYS A 201 -2.28 -15.44 6.54
CA CYS A 201 -3.62 -15.06 6.09
C CYS A 201 -4.70 -15.56 7.06
N ARG A 202 -4.63 -16.81 7.48
CA ARG A 202 -5.58 -17.40 8.43
C ARG A 202 -5.55 -16.67 9.76
N ARG A 203 -4.36 -16.46 10.33
CA ARG A 203 -4.19 -15.76 11.60
C ARG A 203 -4.77 -14.35 11.57
N VAL A 204 -4.45 -13.56 10.55
CA VAL A 204 -4.96 -12.18 10.42
C VAL A 204 -6.47 -12.14 10.26
N ARG A 205 -7.07 -13.12 9.56
CA ARG A 205 -8.53 -13.24 9.46
C ARG A 205 -9.18 -13.61 10.79
N GLU A 206 -8.66 -14.63 11.47
CA GLU A 206 -9.28 -15.22 12.66
C GLU A 206 -8.99 -14.40 13.93
N GLU A 207 -7.75 -14.00 14.16
CA GLU A 207 -7.36 -13.29 15.37
C GLU A 207 -7.61 -11.79 15.28
N ASP A 208 -7.23 -11.19 14.17
CA ASP A 208 -7.33 -9.75 13.98
C ASP A 208 -8.65 -9.37 13.27
N GLY A 209 -9.45 -10.33 12.76
CA GLY A 209 -10.72 -10.09 12.07
C GLY A 209 -10.62 -9.11 10.91
N ALA A 210 -9.44 -8.96 10.31
CA ALA A 210 -9.23 -8.07 9.17
C ALA A 210 -9.65 -8.75 7.87
N PHE A 211 -10.17 -7.97 6.94
CA PHE A 211 -10.50 -8.48 5.62
C PHE A 211 -9.22 -8.76 4.84
N ILE A 212 -9.00 -10.02 4.51
CA ILE A 212 -8.00 -10.47 3.55
C ILE A 212 -8.77 -11.11 2.41
N PRO A 213 -8.67 -10.61 1.17
CA PRO A 213 -9.24 -11.28 0.01
C PRO A 213 -8.71 -12.71 -0.12
N ASP A 214 -9.53 -13.63 -0.65
CA ASP A 214 -9.12 -15.06 -0.75
C ASP A 214 -7.88 -15.30 -1.60
N ARG A 215 -7.57 -14.36 -2.50
CA ARG A 215 -6.38 -14.36 -3.36
C ARG A 215 -5.35 -13.30 -3.00
N ALA A 216 -5.44 -12.69 -1.83
CA ALA A 216 -4.63 -11.53 -1.43
C ALA A 216 -3.17 -11.83 -1.08
N VAL A 217 -2.71 -13.01 -1.35
CA VAL A 217 -1.31 -13.37 -1.13
C VAL A 217 -0.56 -13.09 -2.41
N LEU A 218 0.04 -11.93 -2.53
CA LEU A 218 0.56 -11.51 -3.83
C LEU A 218 1.76 -10.61 -3.76
N PHE A 219 2.88 -11.20 -3.68
CA PHE A 219 4.09 -10.62 -4.22
C PHE A 219 5.14 -11.72 -4.35
N GLY A 220 5.11 -12.43 -5.47
CA GLY A 220 6.26 -13.15 -5.97
C GLY A 220 6.94 -12.31 -7.04
N LYS A 221 8.09 -12.70 -7.52
CA LYS A 221 8.81 -12.04 -8.61
C LYS A 221 8.04 -11.96 -9.93
N GLU A 222 6.90 -12.63 -10.05
CA GLU A 222 6.08 -12.77 -11.27
C GLU A 222 4.66 -12.22 -11.00
N ASN A 223 4.48 -10.93 -11.25
CA ASN A 223 3.33 -10.13 -10.83
C ASN A 223 2.13 -10.08 -11.81
N ALA A 224 1.85 -11.13 -12.56
CA ALA A 224 0.66 -11.18 -13.41
C ALA A 224 -0.66 -11.17 -12.61
N GLU A 225 -0.63 -11.49 -11.31
CA GLU A 225 -1.83 -11.70 -10.49
C GLU A 225 -2.29 -10.48 -9.68
N LEU A 226 -1.47 -9.43 -9.51
CA LEU A 226 -1.87 -8.24 -8.75
C LEU A 226 -3.06 -7.52 -9.39
N SER A 227 -3.10 -7.45 -10.71
CA SER A 227 -4.21 -6.84 -11.46
C SER A 227 -5.51 -7.60 -11.25
N VAL A 228 -5.48 -8.92 -11.20
CA VAL A 228 -6.67 -9.77 -11.01
C VAL A 228 -7.28 -9.57 -9.63
N LEU A 229 -6.45 -9.36 -8.59
CA LEU A 229 -6.93 -9.20 -7.23
C LEU A 229 -7.55 -7.83 -6.96
N LEU A 230 -6.87 -6.79 -7.37
CA LEU A 230 -7.40 -5.43 -7.27
C LEU A 230 -8.70 -5.29 -8.05
N THR A 231 -8.83 -6.05 -9.13
CA THR A 231 -10.01 -6.07 -9.98
C THR A 231 -11.21 -6.76 -9.35
N GLN A 232 -11.02 -7.90 -8.72
CA GLN A 232 -12.14 -8.69 -8.19
C GLN A 232 -12.61 -8.21 -6.82
N GLU A 233 -11.71 -7.74 -5.97
CA GLU A 233 -12.02 -7.39 -4.58
C GLU A 233 -12.21 -5.89 -4.35
N LEU A 234 -11.51 -5.04 -5.08
CA LEU A 234 -11.76 -3.60 -5.11
C LEU A 234 -12.74 -3.22 -6.22
N GLY A 235 -13.19 -4.21 -6.99
CA GLY A 235 -14.07 -4.02 -8.11
C GLY A 235 -13.48 -3.23 -9.26
N ILE A 236 -12.19 -3.30 -9.44
CA ILE A 236 -11.47 -2.66 -10.54
C ILE A 236 -11.24 -3.73 -11.61
N ALA A 237 -12.09 -3.86 -12.66
CA ALA A 237 -11.95 -4.86 -13.70
C ALA A 237 -10.94 -4.44 -14.81
N PRO A 238 -9.94 -5.25 -15.17
CA PRO A 238 -9.24 -5.06 -16.44
C PRO A 238 -10.10 -5.65 -17.56
N GLU A 239 -10.45 -4.86 -18.53
CA GLU A 239 -10.79 -5.42 -19.83
C GLU A 239 -9.53 -6.06 -20.42
N LYS A 240 -9.70 -7.27 -20.96
CA LYS A 240 -8.74 -8.12 -21.64
C LYS A 240 -7.62 -7.36 -22.35
N GLN A 241 -6.49 -7.18 -21.68
CA GLN A 241 -5.23 -7.03 -22.37
C GLN A 241 -4.51 -8.38 -22.29
N GLU A 242 -4.39 -9.04 -23.46
CA GLU A 242 -3.56 -10.22 -23.63
C GLU A 242 -2.11 -9.85 -23.32
N TRP A 243 -1.65 -10.28 -22.17
CA TRP A 243 -0.23 -10.19 -21.80
C TRP A 243 0.54 -11.20 -22.66
N ARG A 244 1.13 -10.73 -23.73
CA ARG A 244 2.20 -11.48 -24.40
C ARG A 244 3.43 -11.41 -23.51
N ALA A 245 3.78 -12.53 -22.90
CA ALA A 245 5.09 -12.74 -22.32
C ALA A 245 6.14 -12.60 -23.43
N GLU A 246 6.84 -11.49 -23.48
CA GLU A 246 8.09 -11.43 -24.25
C GLU A 246 9.16 -12.19 -23.47
N ARG A 247 9.71 -13.20 -24.16
CA ARG A 247 10.75 -14.13 -23.71
C ARG A 247 12.10 -13.44 -23.56
#